data_b30f3bf78cdc9c13e2f77570b1c1b017
#
_entry.id   b30f3bf78cdc9c13e2f77570b1c1b017
#
_cell.length_a   1.000
_cell.length_b   1.000
_cell.length_c   1.000
_cell.angle_alpha   90.00
_cell.angle_beta   90.00
_cell.angle_gamma   90.00
#
_symmetry.space_group_name_H-M   'P 1'
#
loop_
_entity.id
_entity.type
_entity.pdbx_description
1 polymer ?
#
loop_
_entity_poly.entity_id
_entity_poly.type
_entity_poly.pdbx_seq_one_letter_code
_entity_poly.pdbx_strand_id
1 'polypeptide(L)'
;MKKRIVSALLVCVLGMSLVTGCGNNAKAAETTKTADGKIQLDLWYSGGKTAVNVFQDIVDAFNESQDKYEVKTTTQADYTETYEKLQAGIAGKKAPDMALLDTDKSRNLSEKNLVADINDYVEKDDSFEKDDYLPVFYEQGEDENGKLFALPAYGTTQVMYYNKAAFEKAGIDPATIKTWQDLAAAAEKMTASDGSFVGWEPMWGSGNLIDAALSNGASLLSEDGKKVMINSDKWVEVWESFRTWIHDDKIMKVNSGGQGWEYWYTTIDDVLQNKAGGYTGSSGDQADLDFSIVGAMEQPGFNDNSSAPTADALQLVMLQNSSDEEKEGVYEFMKYFTTPENQAKWSMGTGYVAVRESTQEVEEFKSYAEENPQALVPLQQASHGTPALQDPTGGKILDALSIAADKVELENVPAQEALDEAQKTAQEALDAL
;
A
#
# COMPACT_ATOMS: atom_id res chain seq x y z
N MET A 1 30.04 -23.88 -60.39
CA MET A 1 30.75 -25.12 -59.95
C MET A 1 30.06 -25.53 -58.64
N LYS A 2 29.15 -26.40 -58.69
CA LYS A 2 29.04 -27.85 -58.36
C LYS A 2 29.84 -28.25 -57.09
N LYS A 3 29.13 -28.67 -56.05
CA LYS A 3 29.19 -29.95 -55.30
C LYS A 3 28.34 -29.83 -54.05
N ARG A 4 27.19 -30.46 -53.91
CA ARG A 4 26.81 -31.85 -53.51
C ARG A 4 26.90 -32.05 -51.99
N ILE A 5 25.78 -32.04 -51.30
CA ILE A 5 24.90 -33.08 -50.71
C ILE A 5 25.67 -34.26 -50.10
N VAL A 6 25.51 -34.46 -48.77
CA VAL A 6 25.42 -35.80 -48.17
C VAL A 6 24.39 -35.74 -47.04
N SER A 7 23.31 -36.48 -47.24
CA SER A 7 22.32 -36.88 -46.24
C SER A 7 22.86 -38.05 -45.43
N ALA A 8 22.65 -38.08 -44.13
CA ALA A 8 22.72 -39.29 -43.34
C ALA A 8 21.43 -39.44 -42.53
N LEU A 9 20.60 -40.35 -42.99
CA LEU A 9 19.52 -40.97 -42.21
C LEU A 9 20.13 -41.73 -41.02
N LEU A 10 19.57 -41.59 -39.84
CA LEU A 10 19.68 -42.58 -38.77
C LEU A 10 18.27 -42.96 -38.28
N VAL A 11 18.06 -44.25 -38.31
CA VAL A 11 16.82 -44.98 -38.21
C VAL A 11 16.35 -45.03 -36.74
N CYS A 12 15.03 -44.93 -36.57
CA CYS A 12 14.25 -45.12 -35.35
C CYS A 12 14.43 -46.51 -34.74
N VAL A 13 14.53 -46.57 -33.43
CA VAL A 13 14.11 -47.74 -32.66
C VAL A 13 12.98 -47.31 -31.73
N LEU A 14 11.78 -47.77 -32.06
CA LEU A 14 10.62 -47.72 -31.16
C LEU A 14 10.84 -48.71 -30.01
N GLY A 15 10.90 -48.19 -28.79
CA GLY A 15 10.69 -48.94 -27.56
C GLY A 15 9.35 -48.58 -26.98
N MET A 16 8.31 -49.41 -27.21
CA MET A 16 7.06 -49.35 -26.44
C MET A 16 7.36 -49.75 -25.00
N SER A 17 7.16 -48.85 -24.06
CA SER A 17 7.01 -49.16 -22.64
C SER A 17 5.63 -48.76 -22.19
N LEU A 18 4.90 -49.76 -21.73
CA LEU A 18 3.52 -49.76 -21.29
C LEU A 18 3.25 -48.73 -20.19
N VAL A 19 2.17 -48.05 -20.37
CA VAL A 19 1.46 -47.21 -19.39
C VAL A 19 1.00 -48.07 -18.23
N THR A 20 1.39 -47.72 -17.03
CA THR A 20 0.67 -48.11 -15.82
C THR A 20 0.72 -46.92 -14.82
N GLY A 21 -0.44 -46.47 -14.41
CA GLY A 21 -0.64 -45.78 -13.13
C GLY A 21 -0.84 -44.29 -13.22
N CYS A 22 -2.08 -43.86 -13.43
CA CYS A 22 -2.56 -42.61 -12.91
C CYS A 22 -2.44 -42.62 -11.38
N GLY A 23 -1.47 -41.91 -10.87
CA GLY A 23 -1.40 -41.42 -9.52
C GLY A 23 -1.03 -39.96 -9.64
N ASN A 24 -2.00 -39.07 -9.33
CA ASN A 24 -1.78 -37.64 -9.25
C ASN A 24 -1.02 -37.38 -7.95
N ASN A 25 0.26 -37.73 -7.89
CA ASN A 25 1.17 -37.18 -6.88
C ASN A 25 1.77 -35.91 -7.50
N ALA A 26 1.19 -34.75 -7.17
CA ALA A 26 1.93 -33.52 -7.26
C ALA A 26 3.23 -33.74 -6.47
N LYS A 27 4.38 -33.72 -7.14
CA LYS A 27 5.67 -33.73 -6.44
C LYS A 27 5.67 -32.50 -5.54
N ALA A 28 5.84 -32.71 -4.23
CA ALA A 28 6.10 -31.61 -3.30
C ALA A 28 7.27 -30.78 -3.85
N ALA A 29 7.20 -29.48 -3.71
CA ALA A 29 8.30 -28.59 -4.06
C ALA A 29 9.54 -29.03 -3.28
N GLU A 30 10.70 -29.03 -3.92
CA GLU A 30 11.97 -29.35 -3.25
C GLU A 30 12.41 -28.12 -2.47
N THR A 31 12.62 -28.25 -1.15
CA THR A 31 13.09 -27.19 -0.26
C THR A 31 14.47 -26.70 -0.70
N THR A 32 14.61 -25.40 -0.92
CA THR A 32 15.88 -24.76 -1.26
C THR A 32 16.74 -24.60 0.00
N LYS A 33 18.04 -24.92 -0.08
CA LYS A 33 18.97 -24.79 1.05
C LYS A 33 20.18 -23.95 0.66
N THR A 34 20.63 -23.16 1.62
CA THR A 34 21.87 -22.40 1.54
C THR A 34 23.10 -23.31 1.66
N ALA A 35 24.29 -22.77 1.41
CA ALA A 35 25.54 -23.56 1.45
C ALA A 35 25.88 -24.08 2.85
N ASP A 36 25.44 -23.42 3.90
CA ASP A 36 25.55 -23.79 5.32
C ASP A 36 24.38 -24.61 5.84
N GLY A 37 23.40 -24.92 4.97
CA GLY A 37 22.34 -25.88 5.23
C GLY A 37 21.05 -25.28 5.80
N LYS A 38 20.95 -23.97 5.97
CA LYS A 38 19.70 -23.30 6.33
C LYS A 38 18.67 -23.42 5.20
N ILE A 39 17.38 -23.43 5.53
CA ILE A 39 16.29 -23.35 4.54
C ILE A 39 16.26 -21.92 4.00
N GLN A 40 16.45 -21.73 2.69
CA GLN A 40 16.37 -20.41 2.05
C GLN A 40 14.92 -20.04 1.83
N LEU A 41 14.58 -18.81 2.16
CA LEU A 41 13.26 -18.19 1.97
C LEU A 41 13.42 -16.96 1.08
N ASP A 42 12.91 -17.02 -0.13
CA ASP A 42 12.97 -15.89 -1.07
C ASP A 42 11.80 -14.93 -0.83
N LEU A 43 12.11 -13.64 -0.62
CA LEU A 43 11.15 -12.56 -0.40
C LEU A 43 11.26 -11.50 -1.48
N TRP A 44 10.14 -11.20 -2.15
CA TRP A 44 10.05 -10.07 -3.07
C TRP A 44 9.24 -8.93 -2.47
N TYR A 45 9.79 -7.72 -2.53
CA TYR A 45 9.13 -6.54 -1.98
C TYR A 45 9.54 -5.26 -2.70
N SER A 46 8.84 -4.16 -2.44
CA SER A 46 9.18 -2.82 -2.86
C SER A 46 8.96 -1.84 -1.71
N GLY A 47 9.58 -0.67 -1.80
CA GLY A 47 9.46 0.38 -0.80
C GLY A 47 10.34 1.58 -1.12
N GLY A 48 10.08 2.70 -0.47
CA GLY A 48 10.95 3.87 -0.51
C GLY A 48 12.35 3.55 0.04
N LYS A 49 13.33 4.38 -0.31
CA LYS A 49 14.75 4.12 0.03
C LYS A 49 14.99 3.84 1.51
N THR A 50 14.40 4.64 2.40
CA THR A 50 14.56 4.49 3.85
C THR A 50 13.87 3.22 4.34
N ALA A 51 12.64 2.95 3.86
CA ALA A 51 11.90 1.75 4.20
C ALA A 51 12.64 0.47 3.81
N VAL A 52 13.25 0.44 2.62
CA VAL A 52 14.06 -0.71 2.15
C VAL A 52 15.22 -1.00 3.11
N ASN A 53 15.89 0.01 3.63
CA ASN A 53 17.01 -0.16 4.56
C ASN A 53 16.53 -0.72 5.91
N VAL A 54 15.46 -0.15 6.49
CA VAL A 54 14.90 -0.62 7.78
C VAL A 54 14.37 -2.04 7.63
N PHE A 55 13.74 -2.37 6.49
CA PHE A 55 13.27 -3.72 6.20
C PHE A 55 14.43 -4.72 6.18
N GLN A 56 15.53 -4.36 5.48
CA GLN A 56 16.72 -5.21 5.42
C GLN A 56 17.35 -5.42 6.80
N ASP A 57 17.41 -4.39 7.64
CA ASP A 57 17.91 -4.51 9.02
C ASP A 57 17.08 -5.49 9.87
N ILE A 58 15.76 -5.58 9.66
CA ILE A 58 14.90 -6.55 10.33
C ILE A 58 15.13 -7.95 9.77
N VAL A 59 15.29 -8.09 8.45
CA VAL A 59 15.63 -9.37 7.81
C VAL A 59 16.98 -9.90 8.29
N ASP A 60 18.00 -9.05 8.35
CA ASP A 60 19.33 -9.44 8.82
C ASP A 60 19.29 -9.89 10.27
N ALA A 61 18.55 -9.17 11.12
CA ALA A 61 18.34 -9.56 12.53
C ALA A 61 17.60 -10.89 12.66
N PHE A 62 16.60 -11.17 11.81
CA PHE A 62 15.96 -12.49 11.77
C PHE A 62 16.96 -13.59 11.40
N ASN A 63 17.75 -13.36 10.35
CA ASN A 63 18.74 -14.34 9.88
C ASN A 63 19.82 -14.64 10.93
N GLU A 64 20.16 -13.67 11.78
CA GLU A 64 21.12 -13.81 12.89
C GLU A 64 20.52 -14.43 14.14
N SER A 65 19.21 -14.31 14.36
CA SER A 65 18.52 -14.76 15.58
C SER A 65 18.34 -16.27 15.68
N GLN A 66 18.50 -17.02 14.58
CA GLN A 66 18.25 -18.45 14.49
C GLN A 66 19.10 -19.11 13.40
N ASP A 67 19.22 -20.47 13.44
CA ASP A 67 20.09 -21.26 12.55
C ASP A 67 19.33 -22.11 11.54
N LYS A 68 17.99 -22.03 11.49
CA LYS A 68 17.14 -22.88 10.65
C LYS A 68 16.82 -22.27 9.28
N TYR A 69 16.60 -20.95 9.23
CA TYR A 69 16.14 -20.25 8.05
C TYR A 69 17.08 -19.12 7.63
N GLU A 70 17.07 -18.77 6.34
CA GLU A 70 17.74 -17.59 5.79
C GLU A 70 16.81 -16.89 4.79
N VAL A 71 16.32 -15.73 5.14
CA VAL A 71 15.52 -14.87 4.23
C VAL A 71 16.46 -14.13 3.29
N LYS A 72 16.19 -14.25 1.97
CA LYS A 72 16.85 -13.48 0.91
C LYS A 72 15.86 -12.57 0.23
N THR A 73 16.18 -11.30 0.22
CA THR A 73 15.32 -10.26 -0.32
C THR A 73 15.63 -9.95 -1.79
N THR A 74 14.61 -9.62 -2.55
CA THR A 74 14.73 -9.02 -3.89
C THR A 74 13.81 -7.82 -3.96
N THR A 75 14.38 -6.63 -4.10
CA THR A 75 13.64 -5.38 -4.20
C THR A 75 13.19 -5.16 -5.64
N GLN A 76 11.93 -4.76 -5.82
CA GLN A 76 11.32 -4.34 -7.09
C GLN A 76 11.11 -2.82 -7.07
N ALA A 77 10.79 -2.22 -8.24
CA ALA A 77 10.64 -0.77 -8.34
C ALA A 77 9.39 -0.24 -7.59
N ASP A 78 8.28 -0.97 -7.67
CA ASP A 78 7.02 -0.64 -7.00
C ASP A 78 6.16 -1.89 -6.78
N TYR A 79 4.98 -1.74 -6.16
CA TYR A 79 4.07 -2.86 -5.88
C TYR A 79 3.46 -3.46 -7.15
N THR A 80 3.26 -2.66 -8.19
CA THR A 80 2.72 -3.13 -9.48
C THR A 80 3.74 -4.02 -10.18
N GLU A 81 5.00 -3.59 -10.26
CA GLU A 81 6.09 -4.42 -10.81
C GLU A 81 6.29 -5.69 -9.98
N THR A 82 6.22 -5.59 -8.64
CA THR A 82 6.30 -6.76 -7.76
C THR A 82 5.21 -7.77 -8.10
N TYR A 83 3.97 -7.34 -8.25
CA TYR A 83 2.83 -8.19 -8.56
C TYR A 83 2.91 -8.81 -9.95
N GLU A 84 3.28 -8.03 -10.99
CA GLU A 84 3.44 -8.52 -12.36
C GLU A 84 4.54 -9.58 -12.45
N LYS A 85 5.69 -9.32 -11.84
CA LYS A 85 6.79 -10.28 -11.77
C LYS A 85 6.42 -11.53 -10.99
N LEU A 86 5.65 -11.37 -9.91
CA LEU A 86 5.16 -12.48 -9.10
C LEU A 86 4.25 -13.40 -9.91
N GLN A 87 3.28 -12.84 -10.67
CA GLN A 87 2.42 -13.63 -11.56
C GLN A 87 3.24 -14.38 -12.62
N ALA A 88 4.22 -13.72 -13.24
CA ALA A 88 5.12 -14.34 -14.21
C ALA A 88 5.99 -15.43 -13.55
N GLY A 89 6.47 -15.19 -12.33
CA GLY A 89 7.24 -16.15 -11.52
C GLY A 89 6.42 -17.39 -11.19
N ILE A 90 5.17 -17.21 -10.77
CA ILE A 90 4.23 -18.32 -10.48
C ILE A 90 4.01 -19.17 -11.75
N ALA A 91 3.70 -18.52 -12.87
CA ALA A 91 3.50 -19.21 -14.15
C ALA A 91 4.77 -19.95 -14.61
N GLY A 92 5.94 -19.37 -14.37
CA GLY A 92 7.27 -19.93 -14.69
C GLY A 92 7.83 -20.91 -13.66
N LYS A 93 7.15 -21.16 -12.53
CA LYS A 93 7.62 -21.94 -11.37
C LYS A 93 8.95 -21.41 -10.81
N LYS A 94 9.06 -20.09 -10.70
CA LYS A 94 10.20 -19.34 -10.18
C LYS A 94 9.74 -18.20 -9.27
N ALA A 95 8.57 -18.35 -8.67
CA ALA A 95 8.08 -17.42 -7.68
C ALA A 95 8.90 -17.51 -6.38
N PRO A 96 8.97 -16.45 -5.60
CA PRO A 96 9.53 -16.48 -4.25
C PRO A 96 8.63 -17.28 -3.31
N ASP A 97 9.04 -17.42 -2.05
CA ASP A 97 8.24 -18.08 -1.01
C ASP A 97 7.22 -17.12 -0.37
N MET A 98 7.56 -15.85 -0.34
CA MET A 98 6.72 -14.78 0.18
C MET A 98 6.89 -13.47 -0.60
N ALA A 99 5.88 -12.62 -0.52
CA ALA A 99 5.94 -11.27 -1.09
C ALA A 99 5.23 -10.28 -0.18
N LEU A 100 5.67 -9.02 -0.25
CA LEU A 100 5.01 -7.87 0.38
C LEU A 100 4.24 -7.11 -0.72
N LEU A 101 2.93 -6.97 -0.54
CA LEU A 101 2.02 -6.35 -1.50
C LEU A 101 0.97 -5.50 -0.77
N ASP A 102 0.29 -4.63 -1.49
CA ASP A 102 -0.95 -4.02 -1.00
C ASP A 102 -2.08 -5.05 -0.85
N THR A 103 -3.12 -4.68 -0.12
CA THR A 103 -4.24 -5.57 0.19
C THR A 103 -4.96 -6.08 -1.06
N ASP A 104 -5.20 -5.23 -2.06
CA ASP A 104 -5.92 -5.62 -3.29
C ASP A 104 -5.16 -6.66 -4.10
N LYS A 105 -3.85 -6.46 -4.30
CA LYS A 105 -3.01 -7.44 -5.00
C LYS A 105 -2.91 -8.76 -4.25
N SER A 106 -2.83 -8.70 -2.92
CA SER A 106 -2.82 -9.88 -2.05
C SER A 106 -4.13 -10.67 -2.14
N ARG A 107 -5.27 -9.98 -2.11
CA ARG A 107 -6.62 -10.56 -2.28
C ARG A 107 -6.75 -11.22 -3.65
N ASN A 108 -6.33 -10.54 -4.72
CA ASN A 108 -6.34 -11.09 -6.08
C ASN A 108 -5.55 -12.40 -6.20
N LEU A 109 -4.45 -12.55 -5.47
CA LEU A 109 -3.70 -13.81 -5.42
C LEU A 109 -4.47 -14.89 -4.65
N SER A 110 -5.15 -14.51 -3.56
CA SER A 110 -5.96 -15.43 -2.77
C SER A 110 -7.13 -16.01 -3.56
N GLU A 111 -7.88 -15.19 -4.29
CA GLU A 111 -8.99 -15.58 -5.15
C GLU A 111 -8.57 -16.58 -6.24
N LYS A 112 -7.34 -16.44 -6.72
CA LYS A 112 -6.72 -17.37 -7.68
C LYS A 112 -6.09 -18.60 -7.03
N ASN A 113 -6.21 -18.77 -5.70
CA ASN A 113 -5.59 -19.83 -4.92
C ASN A 113 -4.06 -19.92 -5.10
N LEU A 114 -3.40 -18.77 -5.20
CA LEU A 114 -1.95 -18.66 -5.39
C LEU A 114 -1.19 -18.42 -4.07
N VAL A 115 -1.91 -18.12 -2.99
CA VAL A 115 -1.37 -17.96 -1.63
C VAL A 115 -1.97 -19.00 -0.68
N ALA A 116 -1.18 -19.41 0.31
CA ALA A 116 -1.55 -20.37 1.34
C ALA A 116 -2.55 -19.75 2.34
N ASP A 117 -3.26 -20.61 3.06
CA ASP A 117 -4.05 -20.21 4.23
C ASP A 117 -3.15 -20.17 5.46
N ILE A 118 -2.99 -19.00 6.05
CA ILE A 118 -2.13 -18.81 7.22
C ILE A 118 -2.81 -19.35 8.49
N ASN A 119 -4.15 -19.52 8.51
CA ASN A 119 -4.86 -20.17 9.62
C ASN A 119 -4.29 -21.55 9.95
N ASP A 120 -3.81 -22.30 8.95
CA ASP A 120 -3.18 -23.60 9.16
C ASP A 120 -1.98 -23.56 10.12
N TYR A 121 -1.37 -22.38 10.29
CA TYR A 121 -0.22 -22.11 11.17
C TYR A 121 -0.67 -21.42 12.46
N VAL A 122 -1.50 -20.38 12.36
CA VAL A 122 -2.02 -19.60 13.50
C VAL A 122 -2.77 -20.51 14.50
N GLU A 123 -3.64 -21.41 14.01
CA GLU A 123 -4.43 -22.31 14.86
C GLU A 123 -3.58 -23.32 15.66
N LYS A 124 -2.34 -23.54 15.24
CA LYS A 124 -1.40 -24.47 15.90
C LYS A 124 -0.40 -23.74 16.80
N ASP A 125 -0.42 -22.44 16.80
CA ASP A 125 0.52 -21.59 17.53
C ASP A 125 -0.14 -20.92 18.73
N ASP A 126 -0.08 -21.55 19.88
CA ASP A 126 -0.60 -20.99 21.14
C ASP A 126 0.04 -19.65 21.55
N SER A 127 1.14 -19.26 20.90
CA SER A 127 1.83 -17.97 21.13
C SER A 127 1.38 -16.85 20.21
N PHE A 128 0.52 -17.14 19.24
CA PHE A 128 0.02 -16.11 18.34
C PHE A 128 -1.07 -15.26 19.00
N GLU A 129 -0.79 -13.99 19.18
CA GLU A 129 -1.68 -13.05 19.86
C GLU A 129 -2.52 -12.25 18.84
N LYS A 130 -3.57 -12.89 18.28
CA LYS A 130 -4.47 -12.24 17.30
C LYS A 130 -5.05 -10.94 17.86
N ASP A 131 -5.47 -10.94 19.12
CA ASP A 131 -6.16 -9.80 19.74
C ASP A 131 -5.25 -8.58 19.95
N ASP A 132 -3.93 -8.73 19.79
CA ASP A 132 -2.98 -7.62 19.84
C ASP A 132 -2.81 -6.92 18.47
N TYR A 133 -3.32 -7.54 17.39
CA TYR A 133 -3.33 -6.84 16.10
C TYR A 133 -4.47 -5.83 16.05
N LEU A 134 -4.19 -4.65 15.46
CA LEU A 134 -5.21 -3.64 15.17
C LEU A 134 -6.22 -4.20 14.15
N PRO A 135 -7.51 -4.29 14.50
CA PRO A 135 -8.51 -4.90 13.62
C PRO A 135 -8.56 -4.26 12.24
N VAL A 136 -8.41 -2.93 12.15
CA VAL A 136 -8.41 -2.17 10.89
C VAL A 136 -7.38 -2.69 9.87
N PHE A 137 -6.29 -3.31 10.32
CA PHE A 137 -5.26 -3.89 9.46
C PHE A 137 -5.37 -5.41 9.34
N TYR A 138 -5.65 -6.11 10.46
CA TYR A 138 -5.70 -7.57 10.47
C TYR A 138 -6.83 -8.12 9.59
N GLU A 139 -8.02 -7.54 9.71
CA GLU A 139 -9.20 -7.99 8.97
C GLU A 139 -9.05 -7.82 7.44
N GLN A 140 -8.15 -6.96 6.98
CA GLN A 140 -7.85 -6.82 5.55
C GLN A 140 -7.14 -8.04 4.96
N GLY A 141 -6.46 -8.85 5.79
CA GLY A 141 -5.83 -10.11 5.40
C GLY A 141 -6.75 -11.32 5.41
N GLU A 142 -8.02 -11.16 5.83
CA GLU A 142 -9.04 -12.20 5.84
C GLU A 142 -10.00 -12.05 4.65
N ASP A 143 -10.48 -13.17 4.10
CA ASP A 143 -11.56 -13.19 3.12
C ASP A 143 -12.92 -13.41 3.79
N GLU A 144 -14.00 -13.31 3.02
CA GLU A 144 -15.38 -13.49 3.48
C GLU A 144 -15.68 -14.90 4.06
N ASN A 145 -14.83 -15.88 3.78
CA ASN A 145 -14.94 -17.25 4.28
C ASN A 145 -14.06 -17.49 5.52
N GLY A 146 -13.38 -16.46 6.00
CA GLY A 146 -12.45 -16.52 7.15
C GLY A 146 -11.09 -17.11 6.83
N LYS A 147 -10.72 -17.25 5.54
CA LYS A 147 -9.35 -17.60 5.15
C LYS A 147 -8.44 -16.41 5.42
N LEU A 148 -7.42 -16.62 6.23
CA LEU A 148 -6.33 -15.67 6.44
C LEU A 148 -5.31 -15.82 5.31
N PHE A 149 -5.45 -15.04 4.25
CA PHE A 149 -4.58 -15.12 3.06
C PHE A 149 -3.29 -14.32 3.20
N ALA A 150 -3.20 -13.43 4.17
CA ALA A 150 -2.03 -12.59 4.43
C ALA A 150 -1.97 -12.16 5.90
N LEU A 151 -0.77 -11.83 6.39
CA LEU A 151 -0.60 -11.09 7.64
C LEU A 151 -0.17 -9.66 7.35
N PRO A 152 -0.76 -8.65 8.02
CA PRO A 152 -0.34 -7.26 7.84
C PRO A 152 1.08 -7.08 8.37
N ALA A 153 1.99 -6.63 7.51
CA ALA A 153 3.36 -6.29 7.88
C ALA A 153 3.41 -4.94 8.60
N TYR A 154 2.71 -3.95 8.06
CA TYR A 154 2.57 -2.62 8.63
C TYR A 154 1.35 -1.91 8.03
N GLY A 155 0.85 -0.92 8.76
CA GLY A 155 -0.22 -0.06 8.30
C GLY A 155 0.31 1.20 7.60
N THR A 156 -0.51 1.79 6.76
CA THR A 156 -0.27 3.08 6.11
C THR A 156 -1.55 3.89 6.02
N THR A 157 -1.41 5.19 6.06
CA THR A 157 -2.49 6.16 5.80
C THR A 157 -1.86 7.43 5.26
N GLN A 158 -2.60 8.26 4.56
CA GLN A 158 -2.11 9.57 4.15
C GLN A 158 -2.43 10.60 5.24
N VAL A 159 -1.44 11.37 5.65
CA VAL A 159 -1.58 12.44 6.65
C VAL A 159 -1.16 13.77 6.05
N MET A 160 -1.42 14.86 6.76
CA MET A 160 -1.06 16.20 6.33
C MET A 160 0.23 16.67 6.96
N TYR A 161 1.14 17.17 6.12
CA TYR A 161 2.40 17.79 6.54
C TYR A 161 2.38 19.28 6.19
N TYR A 162 2.40 20.14 7.20
CA TYR A 162 2.32 21.58 7.01
C TYR A 162 3.66 22.26 7.27
N ASN A 163 3.99 23.28 6.51
CA ASN A 163 5.16 24.13 6.73
C ASN A 163 4.88 25.09 7.91
N LYS A 164 5.60 24.90 9.02
CA LYS A 164 5.42 25.66 10.27
C LYS A 164 5.58 27.15 10.07
N ALA A 165 6.58 27.59 9.30
CA ALA A 165 6.85 29.01 9.05
C ALA A 165 5.76 29.67 8.20
N ALA A 166 5.19 28.92 7.22
CA ALA A 166 4.09 29.43 6.39
C ALA A 166 2.81 29.61 7.20
N PHE A 167 2.46 28.63 8.05
CA PHE A 167 1.30 28.70 8.94
C PHE A 167 1.45 29.85 9.95
N GLU A 168 2.62 29.98 10.61
CA GLU A 168 2.90 31.06 11.55
C GLU A 168 2.79 32.43 10.87
N LYS A 169 3.41 32.62 9.70
CA LYS A 169 3.35 33.86 8.92
C LYS A 169 1.94 34.24 8.52
N ALA A 170 1.10 33.26 8.20
CA ALA A 170 -0.30 33.48 7.85
C ALA A 170 -1.23 33.62 9.08
N GLY A 171 -0.72 33.41 10.29
CA GLY A 171 -1.49 33.42 11.54
C GLY A 171 -2.49 32.26 11.63
N ILE A 172 -2.14 31.11 11.10
CA ILE A 172 -2.99 29.89 11.08
C ILE A 172 -2.54 28.96 12.19
N ASP A 173 -3.46 28.57 13.08
CA ASP A 173 -3.28 27.49 14.03
C ASP A 173 -3.70 26.18 13.36
N PRO A 174 -2.78 25.18 13.15
CA PRO A 174 -3.11 23.90 12.55
C PRO A 174 -4.28 23.19 13.24
N ALA A 175 -4.43 23.38 14.56
CA ALA A 175 -5.52 22.78 15.34
C ALA A 175 -6.92 23.29 14.96
N THR A 176 -7.01 24.38 14.20
CA THR A 176 -8.29 24.95 13.71
C THR A 176 -8.75 24.34 12.40
N ILE A 177 -7.90 23.57 11.70
CA ILE A 177 -8.25 22.88 10.47
C ILE A 177 -9.07 21.62 10.82
N LYS A 178 -10.38 21.69 10.62
CA LYS A 178 -11.31 20.58 10.92
C LYS A 178 -11.95 20.01 9.67
N THR A 179 -11.98 20.78 8.59
CA THR A 179 -12.54 20.38 7.30
C THR A 179 -11.57 20.73 6.17
N TRP A 180 -11.74 20.06 5.03
CA TRP A 180 -11.02 20.40 3.80
C TRP A 180 -11.30 21.84 3.36
N GLN A 181 -12.49 22.38 3.69
CA GLN A 181 -12.84 23.77 3.45
C GLN A 181 -12.03 24.71 4.33
N ASP A 182 -11.78 24.35 5.61
CA ASP A 182 -10.88 25.13 6.48
C ASP A 182 -9.46 25.16 5.92
N LEU A 183 -8.99 24.00 5.41
CA LEU A 183 -7.68 23.91 4.76
C LEU A 183 -7.62 24.77 3.50
N ALA A 184 -8.65 24.75 2.66
CA ALA A 184 -8.72 25.60 1.47
C ALA A 184 -8.67 27.08 1.83
N ALA A 185 -9.41 27.50 2.87
CA ALA A 185 -9.36 28.89 3.38
C ALA A 185 -7.98 29.26 3.96
N ALA A 186 -7.29 28.30 4.57
CA ALA A 186 -5.90 28.48 5.02
C ALA A 186 -4.95 28.59 3.82
N ALA A 187 -5.11 27.73 2.82
CA ALA A 187 -4.32 27.74 1.59
C ALA A 187 -4.47 29.06 0.82
N GLU A 188 -5.69 29.61 0.74
CA GLU A 188 -5.94 30.93 0.12
C GLU A 188 -5.14 32.04 0.81
N LYS A 189 -5.09 32.05 2.15
CA LYS A 189 -4.30 33.04 2.90
C LYS A 189 -2.80 32.93 2.68
N MET A 190 -2.30 31.73 2.41
CA MET A 190 -0.87 31.48 2.20
C MET A 190 -0.45 31.70 0.76
N THR A 191 -1.33 31.48 -0.22
CA THR A 191 -1.01 31.51 -1.65
C THR A 191 -0.58 32.91 -2.10
N ALA A 192 0.58 32.98 -2.76
CA ALA A 192 1.08 34.24 -3.31
C ALA A 192 0.42 34.55 -4.66
N SER A 193 -0.04 35.78 -4.85
CA SER A 193 -0.72 36.22 -6.06
C SER A 193 0.14 36.16 -7.34
N ASP A 194 1.47 36.10 -7.20
CA ASP A 194 2.43 35.96 -8.30
C ASP A 194 2.78 34.50 -8.64
N GLY A 195 2.15 33.53 -7.92
CA GLY A 195 2.37 32.09 -8.11
C GLY A 195 3.71 31.58 -7.56
N SER A 196 4.46 32.39 -6.82
CA SER A 196 5.75 31.98 -6.23
C SER A 196 5.60 31.06 -5.02
N PHE A 197 4.40 30.97 -4.43
CA PHE A 197 4.07 30.13 -3.29
C PHE A 197 2.64 29.63 -3.40
N VAL A 198 2.41 28.34 -3.24
CA VAL A 198 1.08 27.73 -3.23
C VAL A 198 0.67 27.32 -1.81
N GLY A 199 -0.61 27.47 -1.50
CA GLY A 199 -1.10 27.19 -0.14
C GLY A 199 -1.07 25.72 0.24
N TRP A 200 -1.37 24.80 -0.69
CA TRP A 200 -1.38 23.37 -0.43
C TRP A 200 -1.10 22.53 -1.68
N GLU A 201 -0.49 21.37 -1.50
CA GLU A 201 -0.24 20.41 -2.57
C GLU A 201 -0.81 19.03 -2.22
N PRO A 202 -2.03 18.69 -2.69
CA PRO A 202 -2.46 17.29 -2.67
C PRO A 202 -1.49 16.42 -3.45
N MET A 203 -1.28 15.18 -3.01
CA MET A 203 -0.49 14.23 -3.79
C MET A 203 -1.26 13.83 -5.05
N TRP A 204 -0.59 13.76 -6.20
CA TRP A 204 -1.17 13.38 -7.47
C TRP A 204 -1.82 12.00 -7.42
N GLY A 205 -2.98 11.89 -8.06
CA GLY A 205 -3.75 10.66 -8.21
C GLY A 205 -4.99 10.60 -7.31
N SER A 206 -5.71 9.49 -7.40
CA SER A 206 -7.03 9.38 -6.77
C SER A 206 -7.01 9.30 -5.23
N GLY A 207 -5.88 9.03 -4.60
CA GLY A 207 -5.81 8.73 -3.16
C GLY A 207 -6.38 9.83 -2.26
N ASN A 208 -5.91 11.08 -2.37
CA ASN A 208 -6.44 12.18 -1.56
C ASN A 208 -7.90 12.51 -1.88
N LEU A 209 -8.30 12.36 -3.15
CA LEU A 209 -9.67 12.57 -3.60
C LEU A 209 -10.63 11.52 -3.02
N ILE A 210 -10.18 10.25 -2.95
CA ILE A 210 -10.91 9.15 -2.31
C ILE A 210 -11.05 9.41 -0.81
N ASP A 211 -9.96 9.72 -0.11
CA ASP A 211 -9.95 9.97 1.32
C ASP A 211 -10.91 11.10 1.71
N ALA A 212 -10.90 12.20 0.96
CA ALA A 212 -11.81 13.31 1.17
C ALA A 212 -13.28 12.95 0.86
N ALA A 213 -13.53 12.10 -0.17
CA ALA A 213 -14.86 11.61 -0.49
C ALA A 213 -15.41 10.69 0.60
N LEU A 214 -14.60 9.77 1.13
CA LEU A 214 -14.95 8.93 2.28
C LEU A 214 -15.25 9.81 3.51
N SER A 215 -14.43 10.83 3.76
CA SER A 215 -14.66 11.83 4.80
C SER A 215 -15.92 12.69 4.56
N ASN A 216 -16.48 12.70 3.34
CA ASN A 216 -17.82 13.26 3.04
C ASN A 216 -18.93 12.20 3.17
N GLY A 217 -18.61 11.00 3.66
CA GLY A 217 -19.54 9.88 3.82
C GLY A 217 -19.94 9.23 2.50
N ALA A 218 -19.05 9.28 1.49
CA ALA A 218 -19.20 8.54 0.24
C ALA A 218 -18.90 7.04 0.45
N SER A 219 -19.37 6.22 -0.47
CA SER A 219 -19.07 4.78 -0.53
C SER A 219 -18.69 4.38 -1.95
N LEU A 220 -17.88 3.32 -2.09
CA LEU A 220 -17.49 2.77 -3.39
C LEU A 220 -18.66 2.03 -4.04
N LEU A 221 -19.35 1.22 -3.26
CA LEU A 221 -20.46 0.36 -3.68
C LEU A 221 -21.73 0.66 -2.87
N SER A 222 -22.87 0.24 -3.40
CA SER A 222 -24.12 0.14 -2.65
C SER A 222 -24.03 -0.94 -1.56
N GLU A 223 -24.90 -0.88 -0.54
CA GLU A 223 -24.93 -1.84 0.58
C GLU A 223 -25.06 -3.30 0.13
N ASP A 224 -25.73 -3.58 -0.98
CA ASP A 224 -25.86 -4.92 -1.56
C ASP A 224 -24.73 -5.31 -2.52
N GLY A 225 -23.72 -4.46 -2.67
CA GLY A 225 -22.54 -4.68 -3.50
C GLY A 225 -22.78 -4.69 -5.01
N LYS A 226 -24.02 -4.36 -5.48
CA LYS A 226 -24.40 -4.52 -6.90
C LYS A 226 -24.28 -3.27 -7.74
N LYS A 227 -24.07 -2.13 -7.11
CA LYS A 227 -24.00 -0.85 -7.79
C LYS A 227 -22.75 -0.10 -7.37
N VAL A 228 -21.99 0.36 -8.35
CA VAL A 228 -20.90 1.32 -8.12
C VAL A 228 -21.49 2.68 -7.80
N MET A 229 -20.93 3.41 -6.82
CA MET A 229 -21.50 4.65 -6.28
C MET A 229 -20.57 5.86 -6.46
N ILE A 230 -19.54 5.77 -7.29
CA ILE A 230 -18.47 6.77 -7.42
C ILE A 230 -18.88 8.07 -8.14
N ASN A 231 -20.09 8.17 -8.69
CA ASN A 231 -20.64 9.42 -9.24
C ASN A 231 -21.80 9.98 -8.40
N SER A 232 -21.93 9.55 -7.14
CA SER A 232 -22.94 10.14 -6.25
C SER A 232 -22.57 11.60 -5.89
N ASP A 233 -23.57 12.37 -5.47
CA ASP A 233 -23.39 13.79 -5.09
C ASP A 233 -22.22 13.98 -4.12
N LYS A 234 -22.00 13.04 -3.21
CA LYS A 234 -20.91 13.10 -2.22
C LYS A 234 -19.52 13.00 -2.85
N TRP A 235 -19.35 12.16 -3.88
CA TRP A 235 -18.12 12.09 -4.66
C TRP A 235 -17.92 13.33 -5.51
N VAL A 236 -18.96 13.71 -6.24
CA VAL A 236 -18.90 14.87 -7.16
C VAL A 236 -18.61 16.17 -6.44
N GLU A 237 -19.25 16.41 -5.28
CA GLU A 237 -19.00 17.61 -4.48
C GLU A 237 -17.54 17.74 -4.06
N VAL A 238 -16.94 16.66 -3.58
CA VAL A 238 -15.53 16.66 -3.16
C VAL A 238 -14.60 16.89 -4.35
N TRP A 239 -14.74 16.12 -5.40
CA TRP A 239 -13.84 16.19 -6.55
C TRP A 239 -13.96 17.52 -7.31
N GLU A 240 -15.18 18.09 -7.37
CA GLU A 240 -15.38 19.44 -7.93
C GLU A 240 -14.75 20.52 -7.05
N SER A 241 -14.74 20.35 -5.73
CA SER A 241 -14.04 21.25 -4.83
C SER A 241 -12.53 21.25 -5.09
N PHE A 242 -11.91 20.07 -5.21
CA PHE A 242 -10.48 19.95 -5.57
C PHE A 242 -10.20 20.57 -6.94
N ARG A 243 -11.02 20.27 -7.97
CA ARG A 243 -10.90 20.89 -9.28
C ARG A 243 -10.90 22.43 -9.18
N THR A 244 -11.85 22.96 -8.44
CA THR A 244 -11.98 24.43 -8.22
C THR A 244 -10.75 25.00 -7.52
N TRP A 245 -10.30 24.38 -6.43
CA TRP A 245 -9.11 24.83 -5.68
C TRP A 245 -7.82 24.79 -6.50
N ILE A 246 -7.70 23.81 -7.42
CA ILE A 246 -6.53 23.66 -8.28
C ILE A 246 -6.59 24.64 -9.46
N HIS A 247 -7.71 24.67 -10.19
CA HIS A 247 -7.76 25.35 -11.51
C HIS A 247 -8.35 26.76 -11.48
N ASP A 248 -9.40 26.98 -10.68
CA ASP A 248 -10.12 28.25 -10.65
C ASP A 248 -9.50 29.17 -9.58
N ASP A 249 -9.41 28.71 -8.33
CA ASP A 249 -8.88 29.49 -7.20
C ASP A 249 -7.35 29.50 -7.17
N LYS A 250 -6.71 28.46 -7.71
CA LYS A 250 -5.24 28.28 -7.78
C LYS A 250 -4.55 28.35 -6.40
N ILE A 251 -5.26 27.90 -5.37
CA ILE A 251 -4.76 27.79 -4.01
C ILE A 251 -4.14 26.43 -3.71
N MET A 252 -4.40 25.46 -4.59
CA MET A 252 -3.76 24.14 -4.58
C MET A 252 -3.06 23.87 -5.90
N LYS A 253 -2.05 22.99 -5.86
CA LYS A 253 -1.27 22.53 -7.01
C LYS A 253 -0.98 21.06 -6.88
N VAL A 254 -1.00 20.33 -7.98
CA VAL A 254 -0.58 18.93 -8.06
C VAL A 254 0.68 18.83 -8.91
N ASN A 255 1.73 18.23 -8.35
CA ASN A 255 2.92 17.85 -9.11
C ASN A 255 2.68 16.47 -9.73
N SER A 256 2.88 16.33 -11.04
CA SER A 256 2.59 15.10 -11.77
C SER A 256 3.70 14.74 -12.75
N GLY A 257 3.71 13.47 -13.20
CA GLY A 257 4.66 12.96 -14.19
C GLY A 257 6.03 12.59 -13.60
N GLY A 258 7.03 12.47 -14.47
CA GLY A 258 8.34 11.94 -14.09
C GLY A 258 8.40 10.41 -14.16
N GLN A 259 9.45 9.81 -13.60
CA GLN A 259 9.63 8.36 -13.50
C GLN A 259 9.53 7.90 -12.05
N GLY A 260 8.76 6.83 -11.80
CA GLY A 260 8.55 6.29 -10.47
C GLY A 260 7.97 7.35 -9.52
N TRP A 261 8.65 7.58 -8.40
CA TRP A 261 8.20 8.48 -7.34
C TRP A 261 8.69 9.94 -7.49
N GLU A 262 9.11 10.38 -8.69
CA GLU A 262 9.69 11.72 -8.89
C GLU A 262 8.70 12.85 -8.53
N TYR A 263 7.43 12.72 -8.89
CA TYR A 263 6.37 13.65 -8.53
C TYR A 263 6.17 13.76 -7.01
N TRP A 264 6.29 12.61 -6.32
CA TRP A 264 6.14 12.51 -4.87
C TRP A 264 7.23 13.33 -4.16
N TYR A 265 8.49 13.06 -4.50
CA TYR A 265 9.62 13.80 -3.92
C TYR A 265 9.62 15.28 -4.32
N THR A 266 9.11 15.64 -5.50
CA THR A 266 8.93 17.05 -5.89
C THR A 266 7.95 17.76 -4.97
N THR A 267 6.84 17.12 -4.60
CA THR A 267 5.84 17.67 -3.66
C THR A 267 6.44 17.85 -2.26
N ILE A 268 7.18 16.87 -1.74
CA ILE A 268 7.90 16.97 -0.47
C ILE A 268 8.89 18.14 -0.50
N ASP A 269 9.71 18.21 -1.56
CA ASP A 269 10.74 19.24 -1.74
C ASP A 269 10.14 20.65 -1.81
N ASP A 270 8.99 20.84 -2.44
CA ASP A 270 8.34 22.16 -2.52
C ASP A 270 7.96 22.69 -1.12
N VAL A 271 7.52 21.81 -0.22
CA VAL A 271 7.24 22.18 1.16
C VAL A 271 8.52 22.45 1.97
N LEU A 272 9.53 21.57 1.87
CA LEU A 272 10.81 21.71 2.57
C LEU A 272 11.59 22.95 2.11
N GLN A 273 11.46 23.35 0.84
CA GLN A 273 12.10 24.52 0.24
C GLN A 273 11.28 25.82 0.40
N ASN A 274 10.18 25.81 1.19
CA ASN A 274 9.30 26.96 1.40
C ASN A 274 8.68 27.49 0.09
N LYS A 275 8.20 26.60 -0.78
CA LYS A 275 7.44 26.92 -1.99
C LYS A 275 5.96 26.60 -1.85
N ALA A 276 5.61 25.71 -0.88
CA ALA A 276 4.25 25.32 -0.57
C ALA A 276 3.97 25.39 0.94
N GLY A 277 2.69 25.64 1.31
CA GLY A 277 2.23 25.71 2.69
C GLY A 277 2.12 24.36 3.37
N GLY A 278 2.02 23.27 2.60
CA GLY A 278 1.96 21.90 3.07
C GLY A 278 1.50 20.96 1.97
N TYR A 279 1.46 19.67 2.29
CA TYR A 279 0.98 18.63 1.38
C TYR A 279 0.27 17.51 2.13
N THR A 280 -0.48 16.69 1.40
CA THR A 280 -1.10 15.47 1.93
C THR A 280 -0.39 14.28 1.31
N GLY A 281 0.24 13.44 2.13
CA GLY A 281 1.03 12.30 1.65
C GLY A 281 1.14 11.17 2.66
N SER A 282 1.92 10.17 2.35
CA SER A 282 2.02 8.94 3.12
C SER A 282 2.54 9.16 4.55
N SER A 283 2.06 8.37 5.49
CA SER A 283 2.69 8.25 6.81
C SER A 283 4.17 7.88 6.71
N GLY A 284 4.55 7.08 5.70
CA GLY A 284 5.93 6.70 5.43
C GLY A 284 6.86 7.82 4.98
N ASP A 285 6.33 9.01 4.66
CA ASP A 285 7.15 10.18 4.30
C ASP A 285 7.90 10.73 5.51
N GLN A 286 7.47 10.40 6.75
CA GLN A 286 8.09 10.92 7.97
C GLN A 286 9.59 10.67 8.05
N ALA A 287 10.07 9.58 7.47
CA ALA A 287 11.49 9.26 7.43
C ALA A 287 12.34 10.23 6.57
N ASP A 288 11.72 10.89 5.61
CA ASP A 288 12.37 11.80 4.65
C ASP A 288 12.11 13.28 4.99
N LEU A 289 11.36 13.57 6.08
CA LEU A 289 10.97 14.92 6.47
C LEU A 289 11.84 15.51 7.57
N ASP A 290 12.10 16.82 7.47
CA ASP A 290 12.69 17.62 8.53
C ASP A 290 11.61 18.26 9.42
N PHE A 291 11.35 17.64 10.57
CA PHE A 291 10.36 18.13 11.53
C PHE A 291 10.75 19.42 12.27
N SER A 292 11.92 19.99 12.00
CA SER A 292 12.18 21.37 12.35
C SER A 292 11.45 22.38 11.43
N ILE A 293 11.16 21.96 10.19
CA ILE A 293 10.48 22.75 9.14
C ILE A 293 8.98 22.45 9.10
N VAL A 294 8.61 21.18 9.14
CA VAL A 294 7.22 20.72 9.00
C VAL A 294 6.61 20.26 10.32
N GLY A 295 5.29 20.30 10.40
CA GLY A 295 4.50 19.60 11.40
C GLY A 295 3.61 18.58 10.72
N ALA A 296 3.08 17.62 11.48
CA ALA A 296 2.08 16.67 10.99
C ALA A 296 0.73 16.89 11.66
N MET A 297 -0.34 16.60 10.95
CA MET A 297 -1.71 16.57 11.46
C MET A 297 -2.53 15.54 10.67
N GLU A 298 -3.62 15.07 11.27
CA GLU A 298 -4.57 14.19 10.60
C GLU A 298 -5.25 14.89 9.43
N GLN A 299 -5.71 14.14 8.43
CA GLN A 299 -6.59 14.67 7.41
C GLN A 299 -7.91 15.14 8.05
N PRO A 300 -8.47 16.26 7.62
CA PRO A 300 -9.72 16.77 8.18
C PRO A 300 -10.94 16.07 7.58
N GLY A 301 -12.09 16.27 8.19
CA GLY A 301 -13.37 15.90 7.61
C GLY A 301 -13.75 16.73 6.39
N PHE A 302 -14.92 16.46 5.82
CA PHE A 302 -15.48 17.24 4.73
C PHE A 302 -16.89 17.71 5.12
N ASN A 303 -17.21 18.99 4.91
CA ASN A 303 -18.43 19.61 5.43
C ASN A 303 -18.57 19.41 6.97
N ASP A 304 -19.70 18.88 7.40
CA ASP A 304 -19.99 18.57 8.82
C ASP A 304 -19.62 17.13 9.20
N ASN A 305 -19.00 16.37 8.29
CA ASN A 305 -18.64 14.98 8.54
C ASN A 305 -17.24 14.87 9.16
N SER A 306 -17.06 13.83 9.97
CA SER A 306 -15.76 13.52 10.57
C SER A 306 -14.78 13.00 9.52
N SER A 307 -13.49 13.16 9.79
CA SER A 307 -12.41 12.55 9.03
C SER A 307 -12.56 11.02 9.01
N ALA A 308 -12.43 10.42 7.83
CA ALA A 308 -12.50 8.97 7.62
C ALA A 308 -11.63 8.54 6.42
N PRO A 309 -10.36 8.98 6.32
CA PRO A 309 -9.48 8.59 5.24
C PRO A 309 -9.17 7.10 5.29
N THR A 310 -8.62 6.56 4.21
CA THR A 310 -8.22 5.15 4.16
C THR A 310 -7.09 4.85 5.14
N ALA A 311 -7.17 3.68 5.75
CA ALA A 311 -6.12 3.04 6.53
C ALA A 311 -5.85 1.67 5.90
N ASP A 312 -4.78 1.58 5.14
CA ASP A 312 -4.40 0.39 4.40
C ASP A 312 -3.36 -0.45 5.15
N ALA A 313 -3.32 -1.75 4.84
CA ALA A 313 -2.26 -2.63 5.26
C ALA A 313 -1.37 -3.04 4.08
N LEU A 314 -0.06 -3.06 4.29
CA LEU A 314 0.85 -3.79 3.43
C LEU A 314 0.95 -5.22 3.96
N GLN A 315 0.69 -6.17 3.09
CA GLN A 315 0.44 -7.55 3.41
C GLN A 315 1.63 -8.44 3.05
N LEU A 316 2.08 -9.26 4.00
CA LEU A 316 2.96 -10.39 3.71
C LEU A 316 2.11 -11.59 3.31
N VAL A 317 2.29 -12.07 2.08
CA VAL A 317 1.64 -13.27 1.56
C VAL A 317 2.61 -14.44 1.50
N MET A 318 2.12 -15.64 1.83
CA MET A 318 2.83 -16.90 1.72
C MET A 318 2.43 -17.60 0.42
N LEU A 319 3.38 -17.91 -0.45
CA LEU A 319 3.05 -18.50 -1.75
C LEU A 319 2.63 -19.96 -1.61
N GLN A 320 1.56 -20.34 -2.32
CA GLN A 320 0.98 -21.70 -2.26
C GLN A 320 1.96 -22.80 -2.68
N ASN A 321 2.87 -22.50 -3.60
CA ASN A 321 3.75 -23.50 -4.21
C ASN A 321 5.06 -23.76 -3.45
N SER A 322 5.34 -23.04 -2.35
CA SER A 322 6.48 -23.33 -1.48
C SER A 322 6.31 -24.67 -0.76
N SER A 323 7.41 -25.33 -0.40
CA SER A 323 7.38 -26.56 0.38
C SER A 323 6.83 -26.29 1.79
N ASP A 324 6.41 -27.34 2.48
CA ASP A 324 5.89 -27.20 3.86
C ASP A 324 6.97 -26.64 4.81
N GLU A 325 8.25 -27.03 4.63
CA GLU A 325 9.36 -26.50 5.44
C GLU A 325 9.61 -25.00 5.16
N GLU A 326 9.48 -24.54 3.90
CA GLU A 326 9.60 -23.14 3.53
C GLU A 326 8.43 -22.33 4.08
N LYS A 327 7.19 -22.83 3.99
CA LYS A 327 5.99 -22.18 4.55
C LYS A 327 6.07 -22.03 6.07
N GLU A 328 6.57 -23.03 6.79
CA GLU A 328 6.85 -22.89 8.24
C GLU A 328 7.82 -21.71 8.49
N GLY A 329 8.90 -21.62 7.70
CA GLY A 329 9.88 -20.53 7.82
C GLY A 329 9.29 -19.17 7.47
N VAL A 330 8.43 -19.07 6.46
CA VAL A 330 7.70 -17.84 6.11
C VAL A 330 6.82 -17.40 7.26
N TYR A 331 6.07 -18.31 7.89
CA TYR A 331 5.25 -17.99 9.06
C TYR A 331 6.08 -17.47 10.24
N GLU A 332 7.23 -18.12 10.53
CA GLU A 332 8.15 -17.65 11.58
C GLU A 332 8.70 -16.24 11.26
N PHE A 333 9.01 -15.94 10.00
CA PHE A 333 9.43 -14.60 9.61
C PHE A 333 8.30 -13.58 9.75
N MET A 334 7.06 -13.91 9.33
CA MET A 334 5.90 -13.04 9.49
C MET A 334 5.67 -12.66 10.96
N LYS A 335 5.72 -13.65 11.88
CA LYS A 335 5.64 -13.37 13.32
C LYS A 335 6.78 -12.51 13.82
N TYR A 336 8.00 -12.80 13.39
CA TYR A 336 9.17 -12.02 13.81
C TYR A 336 9.08 -10.57 13.36
N PHE A 337 8.68 -10.33 12.10
CA PHE A 337 8.52 -8.98 11.56
C PHE A 337 7.47 -8.19 12.35
N THR A 338 6.42 -8.85 12.80
CA THR A 338 5.30 -8.22 13.52
C THR A 338 5.43 -8.31 15.05
N THR A 339 6.59 -8.66 15.61
CA THR A 339 6.80 -8.48 17.06
C THR A 339 6.72 -7.00 17.43
N PRO A 340 6.24 -6.64 18.64
CA PRO A 340 6.14 -5.24 19.07
C PRO A 340 7.45 -4.46 18.91
N GLU A 341 8.59 -5.09 19.21
CA GLU A 341 9.91 -4.48 19.10
C GLU A 341 10.29 -4.17 17.65
N ASN A 342 10.03 -5.10 16.72
CA ASN A 342 10.28 -4.88 15.30
C ASN A 342 9.30 -3.89 14.69
N GLN A 343 8.05 -3.89 15.12
CA GLN A 343 7.06 -2.89 14.76
C GLN A 343 7.45 -1.50 15.27
N ALA A 344 7.99 -1.38 16.49
CA ALA A 344 8.56 -0.14 17.01
C ALA A 344 9.72 0.34 16.14
N LYS A 345 10.70 -0.54 15.85
CA LYS A 345 11.83 -0.24 14.97
C LYS A 345 11.36 0.22 13.58
N TRP A 346 10.37 -0.48 13.02
CA TRP A 346 9.78 -0.14 11.72
C TRP A 346 9.13 1.25 11.73
N SER A 347 8.23 1.51 12.70
CA SER A 347 7.50 2.79 12.78
C SER A 347 8.43 3.97 13.06
N MET A 348 9.40 3.82 13.97
CA MET A 348 10.38 4.88 14.26
C MET A 348 11.27 5.16 13.06
N GLY A 349 11.65 4.13 12.31
CA GLY A 349 12.54 4.28 11.15
C GLY A 349 11.86 4.75 9.87
N THR A 350 10.54 4.60 9.77
CA THR A 350 9.81 4.85 8.51
C THR A 350 8.63 5.81 8.64
N GLY A 351 8.00 5.89 9.81
CA GLY A 351 6.75 6.61 10.03
C GLY A 351 5.48 5.81 9.68
N TYR A 352 5.61 4.61 9.12
CA TYR A 352 4.48 3.71 8.90
C TYR A 352 3.86 3.24 10.21
N VAL A 353 2.57 2.89 10.17
CA VAL A 353 1.78 2.52 11.34
C VAL A 353 2.11 1.09 11.78
N ALA A 354 2.43 0.90 13.05
CA ALA A 354 2.53 -0.42 13.65
C ALA A 354 1.17 -1.13 13.64
N VAL A 355 1.18 -2.44 13.37
CA VAL A 355 -0.05 -3.26 13.31
C VAL A 355 -0.40 -3.92 14.64
N ARG A 356 0.45 -3.79 15.67
CA ARG A 356 0.25 -4.35 17.01
C ARG A 356 -0.02 -3.24 18.02
N GLU A 357 -1.07 -3.41 18.85
CA GLU A 357 -1.39 -2.44 19.93
C GLU A 357 -0.26 -2.32 20.94
N SER A 358 0.35 -3.45 21.31
CA SER A 358 1.44 -3.52 22.28
C SER A 358 2.73 -2.83 21.82
N THR A 359 2.87 -2.45 20.56
CA THR A 359 4.00 -1.64 20.09
C THR A 359 4.12 -0.33 20.86
N GLN A 360 2.99 0.26 21.27
CA GLN A 360 2.96 1.49 22.06
C GLN A 360 3.53 1.29 23.48
N GLU A 361 3.64 0.05 23.94
CA GLU A 361 4.20 -0.29 25.23
C GLU A 361 5.71 -0.52 25.21
N VAL A 362 6.33 -0.59 24.01
CA VAL A 362 7.78 -0.71 23.85
C VAL A 362 8.47 0.57 24.33
N GLU A 363 9.40 0.47 25.25
CA GLU A 363 10.03 1.62 25.94
C GLU A 363 10.73 2.57 24.97
N GLU A 364 11.41 2.02 23.94
CA GLU A 364 12.06 2.83 22.91
C GLU A 364 11.05 3.62 22.09
N PHE A 365 9.89 3.02 21.76
CA PHE A 365 8.84 3.71 21.03
C PHE A 365 8.16 4.80 21.86
N LYS A 366 7.90 4.55 23.16
CA LYS A 366 7.38 5.57 24.10
C LYS A 366 8.28 6.79 24.16
N SER A 367 9.57 6.54 24.41
CA SER A 367 10.56 7.61 24.51
C SER A 367 10.67 8.41 23.20
N TYR A 368 10.65 7.70 22.06
CA TYR A 368 10.67 8.32 20.74
C TYR A 368 9.42 9.19 20.50
N ALA A 369 8.24 8.70 20.84
CA ALA A 369 6.98 9.42 20.63
C ALA A 369 6.84 10.66 21.54
N GLU A 370 7.42 10.64 22.75
CA GLU A 370 7.49 11.81 23.63
C GLU A 370 8.33 12.94 22.99
N GLU A 371 9.45 12.59 22.34
CA GLU A 371 10.30 13.56 21.65
C GLU A 371 9.78 13.92 20.25
N ASN A 372 9.01 13.02 19.61
CA ASN A 372 8.52 13.08 18.24
C ASN A 372 7.00 12.88 18.17
N PRO A 373 6.17 13.80 18.69
CA PRO A 373 4.73 13.59 18.77
C PRO A 373 4.04 13.39 17.42
N GLN A 374 4.65 13.85 16.33
CA GLN A 374 4.18 13.59 14.96
C GLN A 374 4.14 12.10 14.60
N ALA A 375 4.94 11.27 15.28
CA ALA A 375 4.97 9.82 15.04
C ALA A 375 3.65 9.13 15.42
N LEU A 376 2.84 9.74 16.29
CA LEU A 376 1.54 9.21 16.69
C LEU A 376 0.40 9.62 15.76
N VAL A 377 0.59 10.63 14.90
CA VAL A 377 -0.48 11.15 14.02
C VAL A 377 -1.03 10.06 13.08
N PRO A 378 -0.20 9.25 12.39
CA PRO A 378 -0.73 8.19 11.53
C PRO A 378 -1.54 7.12 12.29
N LEU A 379 -1.11 6.75 13.49
CA LEU A 379 -1.82 5.79 14.32
C LEU A 379 -3.16 6.35 14.81
N GLN A 380 -3.18 7.62 15.24
CA GLN A 380 -4.40 8.30 15.65
C GLN A 380 -5.41 8.32 14.50
N GLN A 381 -4.98 8.70 13.30
CA GLN A 381 -5.83 8.71 12.12
C GLN A 381 -6.32 7.31 11.75
N ALA A 382 -5.44 6.31 11.73
CA ALA A 382 -5.81 4.93 11.39
C ALA A 382 -6.85 4.35 12.36
N SER A 383 -6.86 4.78 13.64
CA SER A 383 -7.82 4.30 14.65
C SER A 383 -9.28 4.62 14.32
N HIS A 384 -9.54 5.59 13.46
CA HIS A 384 -10.88 5.98 13.00
C HIS A 384 -10.98 6.02 11.46
N GLY A 385 -9.95 5.52 10.77
CA GLY A 385 -9.89 5.44 9.32
C GLY A 385 -10.85 4.41 8.72
N THR A 386 -11.06 4.53 7.43
CA THR A 386 -11.79 3.55 6.64
C THR A 386 -10.82 2.44 6.22
N PRO A 387 -11.11 1.16 6.45
CA PRO A 387 -10.30 0.08 5.89
C PRO A 387 -10.15 0.21 4.37
N ALA A 388 -9.07 -0.38 3.83
CA ALA A 388 -8.85 -0.43 2.38
C ALA A 388 -10.12 -0.75 1.60
N LEU A 389 -10.41 0.04 0.58
CA LEU A 389 -11.58 -0.17 -0.25
C LEU A 389 -11.51 -1.53 -0.94
N GLN A 390 -12.58 -2.31 -0.83
CA GLN A 390 -12.65 -3.60 -1.50
C GLN A 390 -13.23 -3.42 -2.91
N ASP A 391 -12.41 -3.69 -3.93
CA ASP A 391 -12.82 -3.68 -5.33
C ASP A 391 -13.03 -5.11 -5.83
N PRO A 392 -14.29 -5.58 -5.93
CA PRO A 392 -14.58 -6.96 -6.34
C PRO A 392 -14.25 -7.21 -7.81
N THR A 393 -13.97 -6.17 -8.60
CA THR A 393 -13.66 -6.29 -10.03
C THR A 393 -12.17 -6.57 -10.31
N GLY A 394 -11.36 -6.73 -9.26
CA GLY A 394 -9.93 -6.94 -9.36
C GLY A 394 -9.17 -5.66 -9.72
N GLY A 395 -9.61 -4.52 -9.21
CA GLY A 395 -8.97 -3.22 -9.34
C GLY A 395 -9.54 -2.30 -10.41
N LYS A 396 -10.50 -2.74 -11.24
CA LYS A 396 -11.02 -1.94 -12.36
C LYS A 396 -11.83 -0.72 -11.94
N ILE A 397 -12.48 -0.76 -10.75
CA ILE A 397 -13.18 0.41 -10.19
C ILE A 397 -12.14 1.45 -9.77
N LEU A 398 -11.08 1.02 -9.08
CA LEU A 398 -10.00 1.91 -8.64
C LEU A 398 -9.20 2.46 -9.83
N ASP A 399 -8.97 1.67 -10.88
CA ASP A 399 -8.37 2.13 -12.13
C ASP A 399 -9.23 3.23 -12.80
N ALA A 400 -10.56 3.05 -12.81
CA ALA A 400 -11.47 4.05 -13.37
C ALA A 400 -11.44 5.36 -12.56
N LEU A 401 -11.33 5.29 -11.22
CA LEU A 401 -11.12 6.45 -10.35
C LEU A 401 -9.77 7.13 -10.63
N SER A 402 -8.70 6.37 -10.83
CA SER A 402 -7.38 6.94 -11.15
C SER A 402 -7.40 7.72 -12.46
N ILE A 403 -8.05 7.19 -13.50
CA ILE A 403 -8.24 7.90 -14.78
C ILE A 403 -9.08 9.17 -14.62
N ALA A 404 -10.14 9.11 -13.79
CA ALA A 404 -10.98 10.27 -13.52
C ALA A 404 -10.23 11.35 -12.71
N ALA A 405 -9.33 10.95 -11.80
CA ALA A 405 -8.49 11.86 -11.05
C ALA A 405 -7.58 12.69 -11.97
N ASP A 406 -6.90 12.03 -12.92
CA ASP A 406 -6.09 12.76 -13.92
C ASP A 406 -6.92 13.79 -14.70
N LYS A 407 -8.14 13.45 -15.07
CA LYS A 407 -9.05 14.40 -15.77
C LYS A 407 -9.38 15.61 -14.92
N VAL A 408 -9.66 15.40 -13.62
CA VAL A 408 -10.01 16.46 -12.68
C VAL A 408 -8.79 17.29 -12.31
N GLU A 409 -7.69 16.66 -11.94
CA GLU A 409 -6.50 17.31 -11.40
C GLU A 409 -5.62 17.96 -12.48
N LEU A 410 -5.50 17.34 -13.65
CA LEU A 410 -4.56 17.79 -14.69
C LEU A 410 -5.25 18.43 -15.90
N GLU A 411 -6.42 17.92 -16.29
CA GLU A 411 -7.10 18.35 -17.52
C GLU A 411 -8.22 19.36 -17.28
N ASN A 412 -8.53 19.69 -16.00
CA ASN A 412 -9.61 20.62 -15.63
C ASN A 412 -11.01 20.17 -16.11
N VAL A 413 -11.24 18.86 -16.21
CA VAL A 413 -12.57 18.31 -16.58
C VAL A 413 -13.50 18.44 -15.35
N PRO A 414 -14.77 18.87 -15.53
CA PRO A 414 -15.73 18.88 -14.43
C PRO A 414 -15.87 17.52 -13.75
N ALA A 415 -15.91 17.48 -12.43
CA ALA A 415 -15.92 16.24 -11.65
C ALA A 415 -17.12 15.34 -12.03
N GLN A 416 -18.30 15.91 -12.27
CA GLN A 416 -19.47 15.14 -12.70
C GLN A 416 -19.20 14.37 -14.00
N GLU A 417 -18.59 15.02 -15.00
CA GLU A 417 -18.27 14.39 -16.28
C GLU A 417 -17.25 13.27 -16.13
N ALA A 418 -16.16 13.52 -15.39
CA ALA A 418 -15.10 12.53 -15.15
C ALA A 418 -15.62 11.31 -14.38
N LEU A 419 -16.41 11.53 -13.33
CA LEU A 419 -16.96 10.48 -12.50
C LEU A 419 -18.12 9.71 -13.18
N ASP A 420 -18.90 10.32 -14.06
CA ASP A 420 -19.93 9.63 -14.85
C ASP A 420 -19.29 8.62 -15.83
N GLU A 421 -18.18 9.00 -16.48
CA GLU A 421 -17.44 8.07 -17.32
C GLU A 421 -16.81 6.93 -16.51
N ALA A 422 -16.19 7.25 -15.36
CA ALA A 422 -15.62 6.27 -14.45
C ALA A 422 -16.69 5.31 -13.93
N GLN A 423 -17.85 5.82 -13.48
CA GLN A 423 -19.00 5.05 -13.02
C GLN A 423 -19.48 4.04 -14.05
N LYS A 424 -19.57 4.46 -15.31
CA LYS A 424 -19.99 3.58 -16.41
C LYS A 424 -19.00 2.42 -16.60
N THR A 425 -17.71 2.72 -16.69
CA THR A 425 -16.66 1.71 -16.87
C THR A 425 -16.60 0.75 -15.68
N ALA A 426 -16.68 1.29 -14.47
CA ALA A 426 -16.67 0.53 -13.22
C ALA A 426 -17.91 -0.39 -13.09
N GLN A 427 -19.12 0.11 -13.44
CA GLN A 427 -20.33 -0.69 -13.39
C GLN A 427 -20.32 -1.82 -14.42
N GLU A 428 -19.85 -1.55 -15.66
CA GLU A 428 -19.67 -2.58 -16.68
C GLU A 428 -18.72 -3.69 -16.22
N ALA A 429 -17.68 -3.35 -15.45
CA ALA A 429 -16.77 -4.33 -14.86
C ALA A 429 -17.43 -5.14 -13.74
N LEU A 430 -18.25 -4.49 -12.90
CA LEU A 430 -19.00 -5.15 -11.82
C LEU A 430 -20.11 -6.09 -12.38
N ASP A 431 -20.82 -5.66 -13.42
CA ASP A 431 -21.88 -6.45 -14.07
C ASP A 431 -21.32 -7.69 -14.79
N ALA A 432 -20.01 -7.75 -15.03
CA ALA A 432 -19.35 -8.86 -15.71
C ALA A 432 -18.90 -10.00 -14.75
N LEU A 433 -19.09 -9.84 -13.43
CA LEU A 433 -18.83 -10.87 -12.41
C LEU A 433 -19.99 -11.85 -12.33
#